data_9f10e9a994929f5ebbd2a705643faa7e
#
_entry.id   9f10e9a994929f5ebbd2a705643faa7e
#
_cell.length_a   1.000
_cell.length_b   1.000
_cell.length_c   1.000
_cell.angle_alpha   90.00
_cell.angle_beta   90.00
_cell.angle_gamma   90.00
#
_symmetry.space_group_name_H-M   'P 1'
#
loop_
_entity.id
_entity.type
_entity.pdbx_description
1 polymer ?
#
loop_
_entity_poly.entity_id
_entity_poly.type
_entity_poly.pdbx_seq_one_letter_code
_entity_poly.pdbx_strand_id
1 'polypeptide(L)'
;MSTRSSRGGGTVSHGSEGYETYGSGRRTPAPDRTGQAEAFDAIGARYDDAFPHKEGQLAAVDTLLAGLAPGSRILEVGCGTGVPTSRQLADAGHSVVGVDLSAGMLELARKNVPKADFHQLDLASLRPERGQEAGELGEFDAATCFFTLLMLPRPEIPAALRLLRSMLRPGGLLALSMVEADLDDAEIPFLGHTIRVSGFLRDELRQVVRDAGLEITGEHTYAYAPASTDVPPEHQLFFNCRRAGK
;
A
#
# COMPACT_ATOMS: atom_id res chain seq x y z
N MET A 1 -31.51 -45.82 72.34
CA MET A 1 -31.13 -46.66 71.22
C MET A 1 -30.34 -45.81 70.23
N SER A 2 -29.16 -46.24 70.05
CA SER A 2 -28.05 -45.55 69.44
C SER A 2 -28.10 -45.47 67.93
N THR A 3 -27.72 -44.34 67.35
CA THR A 3 -27.11 -44.35 66.02
C THR A 3 -26.08 -43.22 65.93
N ARG A 4 -24.89 -43.61 65.63
CA ARG A 4 -23.68 -42.77 65.49
C ARG A 4 -23.68 -42.06 64.09
N SER A 5 -23.31 -40.80 64.17
CA SER A 5 -22.92 -40.00 62.98
C SER A 5 -21.41 -40.08 62.78
N SER A 6 -20.96 -40.44 61.59
CA SER A 6 -19.56 -40.38 61.19
C SER A 6 -19.33 -39.14 60.32
N ARG A 7 -18.41 -38.27 60.74
CA ARG A 7 -17.92 -37.15 60.02
C ARG A 7 -16.79 -37.62 59.09
N GLY A 8 -16.96 -37.39 57.76
CA GLY A 8 -15.90 -37.50 56.78
C GLY A 8 -15.26 -36.15 56.54
N GLY A 9 -13.95 -36.04 56.78
CA GLY A 9 -13.19 -34.84 56.46
C GLY A 9 -12.88 -34.81 54.97
N GLY A 10 -13.27 -33.71 54.32
CA GLY A 10 -12.88 -33.41 52.97
C GLY A 10 -11.69 -32.47 52.97
N THR A 11 -10.58 -32.91 52.45
CA THR A 11 -9.40 -32.11 52.12
C THR A 11 -9.67 -31.20 50.96
N VAL A 12 -9.48 -29.91 51.16
CA VAL A 12 -9.55 -28.88 50.12
C VAL A 12 -8.24 -28.92 49.35
N SER A 13 -8.25 -29.39 48.11
CA SER A 13 -7.14 -29.25 47.19
C SER A 13 -7.21 -27.87 46.53
N HIS A 14 -6.17 -27.07 46.72
CA HIS A 14 -5.97 -25.85 45.95
C HIS A 14 -5.69 -26.22 44.49
N GLY A 15 -6.67 -25.98 43.62
CA GLY A 15 -6.48 -26.00 42.17
C GLY A 15 -5.71 -24.77 41.78
N SER A 16 -4.54 -24.97 41.19
CA SER A 16 -3.78 -23.97 40.50
C SER A 16 -4.62 -23.47 39.29
N GLU A 17 -5.04 -22.21 39.35
CA GLU A 17 -5.65 -21.54 38.22
C GLU A 17 -4.60 -21.45 37.10
N GLY A 18 -4.81 -22.28 36.07
CA GLY A 18 -4.05 -22.20 34.84
C GLY A 18 -4.36 -20.89 34.14
N TYR A 19 -3.34 -20.09 33.85
CA TYR A 19 -3.42 -18.98 32.96
C TYR A 19 -3.82 -19.52 31.58
N GLU A 20 -5.05 -19.26 31.17
CA GLU A 20 -5.47 -19.46 29.80
C GLU A 20 -4.64 -18.50 28.91
N THR A 21 -3.74 -19.09 28.15
CA THR A 21 -3.08 -18.41 27.03
C THR A 21 -4.17 -17.99 26.05
N TYR A 22 -4.40 -16.70 25.92
CA TYR A 22 -5.27 -16.11 24.92
C TYR A 22 -4.83 -16.62 23.55
N GLY A 23 -5.71 -17.44 23.00
CA GLY A 23 -5.53 -18.08 21.72
C GLY A 23 -5.30 -17.09 20.60
N SER A 24 -4.52 -17.57 19.67
CA SER A 24 -4.29 -17.08 18.32
C SER A 24 -5.43 -16.21 17.81
N GLY A 25 -5.17 -14.89 17.72
CA GLY A 25 -6.10 -13.96 17.10
C GLY A 25 -6.49 -14.50 15.72
N ARG A 26 -7.77 -14.71 15.51
CA ARG A 26 -8.31 -14.97 14.18
C ARG A 26 -7.90 -13.79 13.31
N ARG A 27 -6.99 -14.05 12.36
CA ARG A 27 -6.71 -13.08 11.30
C ARG A 27 -8.06 -12.87 10.61
N THR A 28 -8.60 -11.68 10.70
CA THR A 28 -9.71 -11.25 9.85
C THR A 28 -9.26 -11.49 8.40
N PRO A 29 -10.05 -12.17 7.56
CA PRO A 29 -9.72 -12.29 6.15
C PRO A 29 -9.45 -10.88 5.60
N ALA A 30 -8.41 -10.74 4.79
CA ALA A 30 -8.22 -9.50 4.06
C ALA A 30 -9.51 -9.20 3.28
N PRO A 31 -9.95 -7.92 3.21
CA PRO A 31 -11.12 -7.57 2.41
C PRO A 31 -10.96 -8.10 1.00
N ASP A 32 -12.05 -8.62 0.44
CA ASP A 32 -12.06 -9.09 -0.94
C ASP A 32 -11.89 -7.89 -1.88
N ARG A 33 -10.68 -7.74 -2.42
CA ARG A 33 -10.33 -6.73 -3.43
C ARG A 33 -10.38 -7.27 -4.85
N THR A 34 -10.86 -8.49 -5.03
CA THR A 34 -10.92 -9.17 -6.33
C THR A 34 -11.67 -8.34 -7.36
N GLY A 35 -12.81 -7.78 -7.01
CA GLY A 35 -13.60 -6.92 -7.91
C GLY A 35 -12.86 -5.67 -8.39
N GLN A 36 -11.95 -5.09 -7.60
CA GLN A 36 -11.13 -3.97 -8.04
C GLN A 36 -10.05 -4.43 -9.03
N ALA A 37 -9.37 -5.55 -8.77
CA ALA A 37 -8.39 -6.10 -9.70
C ALA A 37 -9.02 -6.44 -11.04
N GLU A 38 -10.21 -7.05 -11.04
CA GLU A 38 -10.99 -7.36 -12.25
C GLU A 38 -11.37 -6.10 -13.04
N ALA A 39 -11.74 -5.00 -12.35
CA ALA A 39 -12.02 -3.73 -13.00
C ALA A 39 -10.78 -3.19 -13.73
N PHE A 40 -9.61 -3.20 -13.09
CA PHE A 40 -8.36 -2.77 -13.70
C PHE A 40 -7.88 -3.72 -14.82
N ASP A 41 -8.11 -5.03 -14.71
CA ASP A 41 -7.87 -5.99 -15.80
C ASP A 41 -8.69 -5.62 -17.05
N ALA A 42 -9.97 -5.25 -16.86
CA ALA A 42 -10.87 -4.87 -17.94
C ALA A 42 -10.55 -3.47 -18.51
N ILE A 43 -10.09 -2.52 -17.69
CA ILE A 43 -9.66 -1.19 -18.12
C ILE A 43 -8.39 -1.30 -18.98
N GLY A 44 -7.38 -2.04 -18.51
CA GLY A 44 -6.16 -2.29 -19.26
C GLY A 44 -5.48 -1.00 -19.77
N ALA A 45 -5.04 -1.02 -21.03
CA ALA A 45 -4.33 0.11 -21.65
C ALA A 45 -5.15 1.41 -21.71
N ARG A 46 -6.49 1.36 -21.63
CA ARG A 46 -7.34 2.56 -21.61
C ARG A 46 -7.04 3.47 -20.42
N TYR A 47 -6.45 2.93 -19.35
CA TYR A 47 -6.04 3.73 -18.20
C TYR A 47 -5.07 4.84 -18.58
N ASP A 48 -4.03 4.51 -19.35
CA ASP A 48 -3.03 5.49 -19.76
C ASP A 48 -3.59 6.54 -20.74
N ASP A 49 -4.53 6.13 -21.60
CA ASP A 49 -5.23 7.04 -22.52
C ASP A 49 -6.14 8.02 -21.76
N ALA A 50 -6.80 7.55 -20.68
CA ALA A 50 -7.68 8.37 -19.86
C ALA A 50 -6.92 9.38 -18.99
N PHE A 51 -5.69 9.04 -18.59
CA PHE A 51 -4.83 9.87 -17.74
C PHE A 51 -3.51 10.21 -18.45
N PRO A 52 -3.54 11.00 -19.55
CA PRO A 52 -2.33 11.31 -20.31
C PRO A 52 -1.36 12.23 -19.58
N HIS A 53 -1.85 13.03 -18.63
CA HIS A 53 -1.06 14.00 -17.89
C HIS A 53 -0.49 13.36 -16.63
N LYS A 54 0.83 13.13 -16.60
CA LYS A 54 1.55 12.43 -15.53
C LYS A 54 2.59 13.32 -14.84
N GLU A 55 2.48 14.64 -15.01
CA GLU A 55 3.49 15.62 -14.56
C GLU A 55 3.75 15.50 -13.05
N GLY A 56 2.69 15.28 -12.25
CA GLY A 56 2.83 15.12 -10.80
C GLY A 56 3.63 13.87 -10.41
N GLN A 57 3.37 12.73 -11.06
CA GLN A 57 4.13 11.50 -10.84
C GLN A 57 5.59 11.67 -11.27
N LEU A 58 5.83 12.22 -12.46
CA LEU A 58 7.18 12.46 -12.99
C LEU A 58 7.97 13.36 -12.05
N ALA A 59 7.41 14.49 -11.60
CA ALA A 59 8.08 15.41 -10.69
C ALA A 59 8.35 14.80 -9.31
N ALA A 60 7.44 13.99 -8.78
CA ALA A 60 7.65 13.28 -7.52
C ALA A 60 8.78 12.25 -7.62
N VAL A 61 8.87 11.53 -8.76
CA VAL A 61 9.96 10.60 -9.05
C VAL A 61 11.29 11.32 -9.24
N ASP A 62 11.32 12.46 -9.94
CA ASP A 62 12.55 13.27 -10.08
C ASP A 62 13.08 13.70 -8.73
N THR A 63 12.20 14.12 -7.82
CA THR A 63 12.56 14.47 -6.44
C THR A 63 13.12 13.26 -5.68
N LEU A 64 12.50 12.08 -5.86
CA LEU A 64 12.99 10.83 -5.27
C LEU A 64 14.38 10.47 -5.78
N LEU A 65 14.57 10.50 -7.10
CA LEU A 65 15.82 10.16 -7.78
C LEU A 65 16.99 11.06 -7.33
N ALA A 66 16.74 12.35 -7.09
CA ALA A 66 17.76 13.28 -6.60
C ALA A 66 18.34 12.89 -5.22
N GLY A 67 17.60 12.09 -4.44
CA GLY A 67 18.04 11.60 -3.13
C GLY A 67 18.64 10.20 -3.13
N LEU A 68 18.75 9.53 -4.27
CA LEU A 68 19.15 8.11 -4.37
C LEU A 68 20.59 7.95 -4.89
N ALA A 69 21.29 6.94 -4.37
CA ALA A 69 22.54 6.47 -4.95
C ALA A 69 22.29 5.73 -6.27
N PRO A 70 23.23 5.76 -7.23
CA PRO A 70 23.12 4.97 -8.46
C PRO A 70 22.90 3.47 -8.18
N GLY A 71 22.01 2.84 -8.95
CA GLY A 71 21.73 1.41 -8.81
C GLY A 71 20.89 1.04 -7.58
N SER A 72 20.26 2.02 -6.91
CA SER A 72 19.35 1.78 -5.79
C SER A 72 18.24 0.80 -6.16
N ARG A 73 17.76 0.05 -5.16
CA ARG A 73 16.64 -0.89 -5.30
C ARG A 73 15.34 -0.23 -4.88
N ILE A 74 14.36 -0.20 -5.78
CA ILE A 74 13.13 0.57 -5.60
C ILE A 74 11.91 -0.36 -5.73
N LEU A 75 10.98 -0.24 -4.77
CA LEU A 75 9.68 -0.90 -4.80
C LEU A 75 8.63 0.06 -5.37
N GLU A 76 7.89 -0.36 -6.38
CA GLU A 76 6.70 0.35 -6.84
C GLU A 76 5.44 -0.45 -6.50
N VAL A 77 4.58 0.13 -5.66
CA VAL A 77 3.34 -0.50 -5.21
C VAL A 77 2.16 0.07 -5.98
N GLY A 78 1.38 -0.82 -6.61
CA GLY A 78 0.36 -0.45 -7.57
C GLY A 78 1.00 0.06 -8.86
N CYS A 79 1.92 -0.74 -9.43
CA CYS A 79 2.72 -0.31 -10.58
C CYS A 79 1.91 -0.19 -11.89
N GLY A 80 0.67 -0.68 -11.93
CA GLY A 80 -0.19 -0.61 -13.10
C GLY A 80 0.49 -1.10 -14.36
N THR A 81 0.47 -0.29 -15.42
CA THR A 81 1.12 -0.58 -16.71
C THR A 81 2.64 -0.39 -16.71
N GLY A 82 3.24 0.01 -15.57
CA GLY A 82 4.66 0.36 -15.45
C GLY A 82 5.04 1.72 -16.00
N VAL A 83 4.08 2.48 -16.55
CA VAL A 83 4.32 3.81 -17.12
C VAL A 83 3.49 4.87 -16.39
N PRO A 84 4.11 5.99 -16.00
CA PRO A 84 5.48 6.42 -16.31
C PRO A 84 6.54 5.93 -15.32
N THR A 85 6.16 5.53 -14.10
CA THR A 85 7.02 5.45 -12.92
C THR A 85 8.09 4.37 -13.02
N SER A 86 7.72 3.08 -13.21
CA SER A 86 8.70 1.99 -13.36
C SER A 86 9.68 2.28 -14.49
N ARG A 87 9.18 2.83 -15.61
CA ARG A 87 10.03 3.20 -16.76
C ARG A 87 11.04 4.26 -16.38
N GLN A 88 10.61 5.36 -15.78
CA GLN A 88 11.49 6.47 -15.38
C GLN A 88 12.58 5.99 -14.41
N LEU A 89 12.21 5.17 -13.43
CA LEU A 89 13.14 4.59 -12.46
C LEU A 89 14.16 3.63 -13.12
N ALA A 90 13.67 2.74 -13.99
CA ALA A 90 14.53 1.78 -14.70
C ALA A 90 15.46 2.46 -15.72
N ASP A 91 14.99 3.49 -16.41
CA ASP A 91 15.80 4.27 -17.36
C ASP A 91 16.85 5.13 -16.65
N ALA A 92 16.60 5.52 -15.39
CA ALA A 92 17.61 6.15 -14.51
C ALA A 92 18.65 5.15 -13.96
N GLY A 93 18.55 3.86 -14.30
CA GLY A 93 19.54 2.84 -13.93
C GLY A 93 19.32 2.18 -12.57
N HIS A 94 18.10 2.27 -12.01
CA HIS A 94 17.73 1.63 -10.76
C HIS A 94 17.16 0.21 -10.95
N SER A 95 17.25 -0.61 -9.91
CA SER A 95 16.64 -1.95 -9.85
C SER A 95 15.19 -1.79 -9.36
N VAL A 96 14.22 -1.98 -10.25
CA VAL A 96 12.80 -1.78 -9.96
C VAL A 96 12.11 -3.11 -9.73
N VAL A 97 11.38 -3.20 -8.62
CA VAL A 97 10.44 -4.29 -8.32
C VAL A 97 9.04 -3.67 -8.24
N GLY A 98 8.18 -4.02 -9.18
CA GLY A 98 6.79 -3.57 -9.23
C GLY A 98 5.84 -4.63 -8.70
N VAL A 99 4.84 -4.21 -7.92
CA VAL A 99 3.75 -5.08 -7.47
C VAL A 99 2.41 -4.48 -7.81
N ASP A 100 1.47 -5.32 -8.23
CA ASP A 100 0.07 -4.95 -8.52
C ASP A 100 -0.85 -6.15 -8.29
N LEU A 101 -2.13 -5.90 -8.05
CA LEU A 101 -3.15 -6.95 -7.94
C LEU A 101 -3.64 -7.43 -9.31
N SER A 102 -3.65 -6.54 -10.30
CA SER A 102 -4.16 -6.81 -11.64
C SER A 102 -3.14 -7.58 -12.48
N ALA A 103 -3.48 -8.79 -12.89
CA ALA A 103 -2.65 -9.59 -13.79
C ALA A 103 -2.53 -8.93 -15.18
N GLY A 104 -3.62 -8.32 -15.67
CA GLY A 104 -3.65 -7.61 -16.96
C GLY A 104 -2.74 -6.38 -16.96
N MET A 105 -2.72 -5.59 -15.88
CA MET A 105 -1.80 -4.48 -15.74
C MET A 105 -0.34 -4.94 -15.74
N LEU A 106 -0.02 -6.03 -15.02
CA LEU A 106 1.32 -6.60 -14.98
C LEU A 106 1.80 -7.16 -16.32
N GLU A 107 0.90 -7.68 -17.15
CA GLU A 107 1.24 -8.07 -18.52
C GLU A 107 1.69 -6.85 -19.36
N LEU A 108 0.99 -5.74 -19.22
CA LEU A 108 1.38 -4.48 -19.85
C LEU A 108 2.70 -3.95 -19.30
N ALA A 109 2.87 -3.97 -17.97
CA ALA A 109 4.10 -3.54 -17.30
C ALA A 109 5.33 -4.29 -17.80
N ARG A 110 5.25 -5.63 -17.91
CA ARG A 110 6.36 -6.44 -18.44
C ARG A 110 6.71 -6.12 -19.89
N LYS A 111 5.71 -5.79 -20.71
CA LYS A 111 5.93 -5.33 -22.11
C LYS A 111 6.56 -3.94 -22.14
N ASN A 112 6.07 -3.06 -21.29
CA ASN A 112 6.48 -1.66 -21.26
C ASN A 112 7.87 -1.47 -20.65
N VAL A 113 8.22 -2.23 -19.61
CA VAL A 113 9.46 -2.08 -18.83
C VAL A 113 10.13 -3.44 -18.61
N PRO A 114 10.68 -4.06 -19.67
CA PRO A 114 11.23 -5.43 -19.59
C PRO A 114 12.47 -5.57 -18.68
N LYS A 115 13.03 -4.45 -18.22
CA LYS A 115 14.18 -4.43 -17.30
C LYS A 115 13.75 -4.49 -15.81
N ALA A 116 12.47 -4.30 -15.51
CA ALA A 116 11.95 -4.35 -14.15
C ALA A 116 11.39 -5.74 -13.82
N ASP A 117 11.34 -6.05 -12.53
CA ASP A 117 10.77 -7.30 -12.02
C ASP A 117 9.35 -7.05 -11.48
N PHE A 118 8.35 -7.82 -11.97
CA PHE A 118 6.94 -7.56 -11.66
C PHE A 118 6.26 -8.78 -11.04
N HIS A 119 5.61 -8.58 -9.88
CA HIS A 119 4.92 -9.62 -9.12
C HIS A 119 3.45 -9.29 -8.90
N GLN A 120 2.59 -10.28 -9.03
CA GLN A 120 1.17 -10.15 -8.67
C GLN A 120 1.04 -10.36 -7.16
N LEU A 121 0.90 -9.27 -6.41
CA LEU A 121 0.86 -9.28 -4.95
C LEU A 121 -0.10 -8.21 -4.42
N ASP A 122 -0.81 -8.55 -3.34
CA ASP A 122 -1.50 -7.55 -2.53
C ASP A 122 -0.46 -6.80 -1.67
N LEU A 123 -0.62 -5.48 -1.56
CA LEU A 123 0.18 -4.64 -0.65
C LEU A 123 0.25 -5.24 0.76
N ALA A 124 -0.87 -5.76 1.29
CA ALA A 124 -0.93 -6.36 2.63
C ALA A 124 -0.07 -7.63 2.78
N SER A 125 0.36 -8.25 1.69
CA SER A 125 1.22 -9.44 1.71
C SER A 125 2.71 -9.13 1.72
N LEU A 126 3.12 -7.88 1.52
CA LEU A 126 4.53 -7.48 1.49
C LEU A 126 5.23 -7.75 2.82
N ARG A 127 6.48 -8.18 2.75
CA ARG A 127 7.35 -8.46 3.90
C ARG A 127 8.76 -7.93 3.66
N PRO A 128 9.37 -7.25 4.66
CA PRO A 128 10.74 -6.73 4.53
C PRO A 128 11.83 -7.82 4.60
N GLU A 129 11.46 -9.01 5.05
CA GLU A 129 12.35 -10.17 5.02
C GLU A 129 12.60 -10.58 3.56
N ARG A 130 13.75 -11.19 3.30
CA ARG A 130 14.06 -11.80 2.02
C ARG A 130 13.98 -13.31 2.15
N GLY A 131 13.03 -13.93 1.46
CA GLY A 131 12.78 -15.34 1.54
C GLY A 131 12.21 -15.93 0.26
N GLN A 132 11.57 -17.10 0.38
CA GLN A 132 10.97 -17.83 -0.73
C GLN A 132 9.44 -17.67 -0.80
N GLU A 133 8.83 -17.11 0.24
CA GLU A 133 7.40 -16.84 0.24
C GLU A 133 7.08 -15.61 -0.62
N ALA A 134 5.92 -15.63 -1.26
CA ALA A 134 5.43 -14.49 -2.00
C ALA A 134 5.28 -13.28 -1.05
N GLY A 135 5.85 -12.13 -1.44
CA GLY A 135 5.87 -10.92 -0.63
C GLY A 135 7.10 -10.75 0.25
N GLU A 136 7.93 -11.76 0.44
CA GLU A 136 9.23 -11.66 1.13
C GLU A 136 10.30 -11.04 0.21
N LEU A 137 10.09 -9.78 -0.14
CA LEU A 137 10.90 -9.08 -1.15
C LEU A 137 12.20 -8.49 -0.59
N GLY A 138 12.37 -8.44 0.74
CA GLY A 138 13.49 -7.76 1.40
C GLY A 138 13.31 -6.24 1.42
N GLU A 139 14.29 -5.53 1.98
CA GLU A 139 14.25 -4.07 2.11
C GLU A 139 14.68 -3.35 0.83
N PHE A 140 14.21 -2.11 0.69
CA PHE A 140 14.44 -1.22 -0.45
C PHE A 140 15.08 0.10 -0.02
N ASP A 141 15.79 0.74 -0.93
CA ASP A 141 16.35 2.08 -0.74
C ASP A 141 15.27 3.16 -0.88
N ALA A 142 14.28 2.89 -1.74
CA ALA A 142 13.09 3.72 -1.88
C ALA A 142 11.86 2.91 -2.27
N ALA A 143 10.71 3.55 -2.13
CA ALA A 143 9.43 3.04 -2.68
C ALA A 143 8.62 4.16 -3.33
N THR A 144 7.76 3.78 -4.27
CA THR A 144 6.70 4.62 -4.82
C THR A 144 5.34 3.96 -4.60
N CYS A 145 4.31 4.76 -4.34
CA CYS A 145 2.94 4.29 -4.14
C CYS A 145 1.97 5.36 -4.64
N PHE A 146 1.74 5.39 -5.95
CA PHE A 146 0.92 6.43 -6.58
C PHE A 146 -0.50 5.92 -6.84
N PHE A 147 -1.50 6.65 -6.32
CA PHE A 147 -2.93 6.37 -6.50
C PHE A 147 -3.36 4.94 -6.12
N THR A 148 -2.61 4.29 -5.22
CA THR A 148 -2.87 2.92 -4.78
C THR A 148 -3.53 2.89 -3.39
N LEU A 149 -3.06 3.73 -2.46
CA LEU A 149 -3.61 3.77 -1.10
C LEU A 149 -5.09 4.17 -1.09
N LEU A 150 -5.53 4.97 -2.05
CA LEU A 150 -6.94 5.36 -2.18
C LEU A 150 -7.87 4.18 -2.50
N MET A 151 -7.34 3.03 -2.93
CA MET A 151 -8.09 1.79 -3.15
C MET A 151 -8.36 1.01 -1.86
N LEU A 152 -7.91 1.51 -0.71
CA LEU A 152 -8.10 0.91 0.61
C LEU A 152 -9.15 1.68 1.40
N PRO A 153 -9.96 1.03 2.25
CA PRO A 153 -10.72 1.73 3.28
C PRO A 153 -9.82 2.58 4.18
N ARG A 154 -10.28 3.74 4.62
CA ARG A 154 -9.50 4.65 5.49
C ARG A 154 -8.84 3.95 6.69
N PRO A 155 -9.51 3.04 7.43
CA PRO A 155 -8.89 2.36 8.56
C PRO A 155 -7.67 1.52 8.22
N GLU A 156 -7.53 1.09 6.96
CA GLU A 156 -6.40 0.27 6.50
C GLU A 156 -5.19 1.11 6.05
N ILE A 157 -5.40 2.33 5.60
CA ILE A 157 -4.34 3.20 5.05
C ILE A 157 -3.18 3.44 6.05
N PRO A 158 -3.42 3.73 7.35
CA PRO A 158 -2.32 3.85 8.31
C PRO A 158 -1.49 2.57 8.48
N ALA A 159 -2.12 1.40 8.39
CA ALA A 159 -1.41 0.12 8.44
C ALA A 159 -0.59 -0.11 7.18
N ALA A 160 -1.13 0.21 6.01
CA ALA A 160 -0.43 0.15 4.73
C ALA A 160 0.80 1.07 4.70
N LEU A 161 0.69 2.30 5.19
CA LEU A 161 1.82 3.24 5.30
C LEU A 161 2.91 2.73 6.24
N ARG A 162 2.54 2.14 7.40
CA ARG A 162 3.52 1.51 8.30
C ARG A 162 4.21 0.31 7.65
N LEU A 163 3.49 -0.46 6.85
CA LEU A 163 4.06 -1.56 6.09
C LEU A 163 5.02 -1.05 5.02
N LEU A 164 4.64 -0.05 4.22
CA LEU A 164 5.54 0.59 3.25
C LEU A 164 6.81 1.13 3.94
N ARG A 165 6.65 1.80 5.09
CA ARG A 165 7.79 2.23 5.91
C ARG A 165 8.69 1.06 6.32
N SER A 166 8.12 -0.10 6.69
CA SER A 166 8.92 -1.28 7.09
C SER A 166 9.69 -1.88 5.93
N MET A 167 9.21 -1.74 4.70
CA MET A 167 9.90 -2.19 3.47
C MET A 167 11.11 -1.32 3.12
N LEU A 168 11.25 -0.14 3.71
CA LEU A 168 12.37 0.77 3.45
C LEU A 168 13.53 0.50 4.41
N ARG A 169 14.75 0.63 3.95
CA ARG A 169 15.93 0.73 4.81
C ARG A 169 15.88 1.98 5.71
N PRO A 170 16.62 2.03 6.82
CA PRO A 170 16.73 3.26 7.60
C PRO A 170 17.16 4.44 6.72
N GLY A 171 16.40 5.55 6.78
CA GLY A 171 16.60 6.72 5.93
C GLY A 171 16.10 6.57 4.50
N GLY A 172 15.50 5.44 4.13
CA GLY A 172 14.93 5.19 2.81
C GLY A 172 13.79 6.14 2.47
N LEU A 173 13.56 6.36 1.19
CA LEU A 173 12.65 7.37 0.66
C LEU A 173 11.32 6.75 0.20
N LEU A 174 10.24 7.52 0.31
CA LEU A 174 8.92 7.14 -0.21
C LEU A 174 8.33 8.33 -0.97
N ALA A 175 7.90 8.11 -2.21
CA ALA A 175 7.00 9.01 -2.91
C ALA A 175 5.61 8.38 -2.98
N LEU A 176 4.58 9.10 -2.56
CA LEU A 176 3.20 8.63 -2.61
C LEU A 176 2.26 9.70 -3.16
N SER A 177 1.13 9.28 -3.67
CA SER A 177 0.05 10.19 -4.03
C SER A 177 -1.32 9.67 -3.62
N MET A 178 -2.22 10.61 -3.37
CA MET A 178 -3.65 10.40 -3.21
C MET A 178 -4.44 11.53 -3.87
N VAL A 179 -5.73 11.31 -4.08
CA VAL A 179 -6.68 12.37 -4.43
C VAL A 179 -7.20 13.00 -3.15
N GLU A 180 -7.22 14.34 -3.09
CA GLU A 180 -7.78 15.08 -1.95
C GLU A 180 -9.30 14.96 -1.97
N ALA A 181 -9.86 14.22 -1.02
CA ALA A 181 -11.29 14.00 -0.89
C ALA A 181 -11.64 13.56 0.55
N ASP A 182 -12.84 13.86 0.99
CA ASP A 182 -13.38 13.32 2.25
C ASP A 182 -14.29 12.12 1.94
N LEU A 183 -13.65 10.96 1.65
CA LEU A 183 -14.33 9.72 1.26
C LEU A 183 -13.76 8.53 2.03
N ASP A 184 -14.62 7.58 2.40
CA ASP A 184 -14.23 6.29 2.98
C ASP A 184 -14.95 5.16 2.25
N ASP A 185 -14.20 4.35 1.53
CA ASP A 185 -14.66 3.16 0.81
C ASP A 185 -15.89 3.42 -0.07
N ALA A 186 -15.91 4.57 -0.72
CA ALA A 186 -17.03 5.03 -1.53
C ALA A 186 -17.02 4.41 -2.93
N GLU A 187 -18.16 3.97 -3.41
CA GLU A 187 -18.30 3.50 -4.79
C GLU A 187 -18.36 4.68 -5.76
N ILE A 188 -17.50 4.65 -6.77
CA ILE A 188 -17.50 5.64 -7.85
C ILE A 188 -17.50 4.98 -9.23
N PRO A 189 -18.13 5.58 -10.24
CA PRO A 189 -17.93 5.18 -11.63
C PRO A 189 -16.52 5.54 -12.08
N PHE A 190 -15.85 4.60 -12.74
CA PHE A 190 -14.47 4.79 -13.21
C PHE A 190 -14.24 4.02 -14.51
N LEU A 191 -14.10 4.73 -15.62
CA LEU A 191 -13.82 4.18 -16.96
C LEU A 191 -14.75 3.03 -17.39
N GLY A 192 -16.05 3.17 -17.07
CA GLY A 192 -17.10 2.18 -17.38
C GLY A 192 -17.23 1.04 -16.37
N HIS A 193 -16.52 1.10 -15.26
CA HIS A 193 -16.58 0.17 -14.14
C HIS A 193 -16.95 0.90 -12.85
N THR A 194 -17.26 0.15 -11.80
CA THR A 194 -17.40 0.68 -10.44
C THR A 194 -16.16 0.27 -9.65
N ILE A 195 -15.53 1.24 -9.00
CA ILE A 195 -14.42 1.02 -8.07
C ILE A 195 -14.76 1.62 -6.70
N ARG A 196 -14.06 1.18 -5.66
CA ARG A 196 -14.19 1.74 -4.31
C ARG A 196 -12.95 2.56 -4.00
N VAL A 197 -13.18 3.78 -3.48
CA VAL A 197 -12.08 4.70 -3.18
C VAL A 197 -12.26 5.38 -1.83
N SER A 198 -11.14 5.69 -1.23
CA SER A 198 -11.04 6.53 -0.04
C SER A 198 -10.11 7.71 -0.29
N GLY A 199 -10.34 8.78 0.42
CA GLY A 199 -9.47 9.95 0.39
C GLY A 199 -9.43 10.62 1.75
N PHE A 200 -8.47 11.49 1.94
CA PHE A 200 -8.34 12.38 3.09
C PHE A 200 -8.28 13.82 2.62
N LEU A 201 -8.71 14.74 3.44
CA LEU A 201 -8.34 16.12 3.28
C LEU A 201 -6.83 16.26 3.55
N ARG A 202 -6.20 17.25 2.95
CA ARG A 202 -4.74 17.42 2.93
C ARG A 202 -4.10 17.38 4.32
N ASP A 203 -4.66 18.09 5.28
CA ASP A 203 -4.09 18.16 6.64
C ASP A 203 -4.23 16.83 7.38
N GLU A 204 -5.33 16.12 7.18
CA GLU A 204 -5.52 14.77 7.72
C GLU A 204 -4.52 13.79 7.11
N LEU A 205 -4.33 13.81 5.79
CA LEU A 205 -3.36 12.95 5.12
C LEU A 205 -1.93 13.21 5.63
N ARG A 206 -1.54 14.48 5.83
CA ARG A 206 -0.26 14.84 6.44
C ARG A 206 -0.09 14.20 7.82
N GLN A 207 -1.14 14.23 8.64
CA GLN A 207 -1.11 13.63 9.97
C GLN A 207 -1.00 12.09 9.89
N VAL A 208 -1.78 11.46 9.05
CA VAL A 208 -1.76 9.99 8.83
C VAL A 208 -0.38 9.51 8.38
N VAL A 209 0.28 10.26 7.47
CA VAL A 209 1.64 9.95 7.00
C VAL A 209 2.66 10.08 8.14
N ARG A 210 2.59 11.16 8.95
CA ARG A 210 3.49 11.36 10.10
C ARG A 210 3.30 10.30 11.18
N ASP A 211 2.06 9.94 11.48
CA ASP A 211 1.72 8.91 12.48
C ASP A 211 2.18 7.50 12.06
N ALA A 212 2.38 7.28 10.77
CA ALA A 212 3.02 6.09 10.25
C ALA A 212 4.55 6.07 10.43
N GLY A 213 5.16 7.15 10.96
CA GLY A 213 6.59 7.29 11.20
C GLY A 213 7.37 7.68 9.93
N LEU A 214 6.72 8.42 9.04
CA LEU A 214 7.31 8.99 7.84
C LEU A 214 7.47 10.50 8.01
N GLU A 215 8.65 11.03 7.71
CA GLU A 215 8.92 12.47 7.65
C GLU A 215 8.56 12.98 6.26
N ILE A 216 7.66 13.95 6.15
CA ILE A 216 7.35 14.61 4.88
C ILE A 216 8.46 15.60 4.56
N THR A 217 9.18 15.35 3.47
CA THR A 217 10.32 16.17 3.01
C THR A 217 9.97 17.09 1.84
N GLY A 218 8.87 16.80 1.15
CA GLY A 218 8.35 17.61 0.05
C GLY A 218 6.88 17.31 -0.20
N GLU A 219 6.18 18.31 -0.73
CA GLU A 219 4.76 18.22 -1.03
C GLU A 219 4.44 19.06 -2.28
N HIS A 220 3.65 18.47 -3.18
CA HIS A 220 3.14 19.13 -4.36
C HIS A 220 1.66 18.81 -4.55
N THR A 221 0.93 19.74 -5.15
CA THR A 221 -0.48 19.56 -5.49
C THR A 221 -0.70 19.95 -6.94
N TYR A 222 -1.42 19.11 -7.65
CA TYR A 222 -1.82 19.36 -9.03
C TYR A 222 -3.36 19.35 -9.12
N ALA A 223 -3.93 20.41 -9.71
CA ALA A 223 -5.31 20.36 -10.18
C ALA A 223 -5.33 19.56 -11.48
N TYR A 224 -6.05 18.47 -11.50
CA TYR A 224 -6.11 17.55 -12.62
C TYR A 224 -7.54 17.50 -13.18
N ALA A 225 -7.65 17.63 -14.49
CA ALA A 225 -8.88 17.38 -15.21
C ALA A 225 -8.66 16.19 -16.15
N PRO A 226 -9.25 15.02 -15.88
CA PRO A 226 -9.15 13.87 -16.76
C PRO A 226 -9.64 14.17 -18.17
N ALA A 227 -9.08 13.49 -19.17
CA ALA A 227 -9.56 13.59 -20.55
C ALA A 227 -10.95 12.96 -20.74
N SER A 228 -11.35 12.06 -19.82
CA SER A 228 -12.68 11.45 -19.79
C SER A 228 -13.62 12.25 -18.90
N THR A 229 -14.86 12.47 -19.38
CA THR A 229 -15.94 13.07 -18.57
C THR A 229 -16.50 12.13 -17.50
N ASP A 230 -16.07 10.86 -17.50
CA ASP A 230 -16.49 9.85 -16.52
C ASP A 230 -15.76 9.96 -15.17
N VAL A 231 -14.77 10.85 -15.09
CA VAL A 231 -14.03 11.15 -13.85
C VAL A 231 -14.07 12.66 -13.63
N PRO A 232 -14.51 13.13 -12.45
CA PRO A 232 -14.54 14.56 -12.16
C PRO A 232 -13.11 15.14 -12.03
N PRO A 233 -12.94 16.46 -12.22
CA PRO A 233 -11.69 17.14 -11.88
C PRO A 233 -11.33 16.91 -10.42
N GLU A 234 -10.04 16.74 -10.14
CA GLU A 234 -9.53 16.38 -8.81
C GLU A 234 -8.29 17.19 -8.43
N HIS A 235 -7.98 17.25 -7.14
CA HIS A 235 -6.69 17.70 -6.64
C HIS A 235 -5.85 16.47 -6.27
N GLN A 236 -4.76 16.29 -6.98
CA GLN A 236 -3.79 15.24 -6.72
C GLN A 236 -2.75 15.75 -5.73
N LEU A 237 -2.60 15.03 -4.61
CA LEU A 237 -1.60 15.31 -3.58
C LEU A 237 -0.41 14.37 -3.77
N PHE A 238 0.79 14.92 -3.84
CA PHE A 238 2.04 14.16 -3.91
C PHE A 238 2.92 14.49 -2.70
N PHE A 239 3.35 13.47 -1.98
CA PHE A 239 4.27 13.60 -0.86
C PHE A 239 5.55 12.84 -1.14
N ASN A 240 6.68 13.53 -0.95
CA ASN A 240 7.98 12.91 -0.81
C ASN A 240 8.29 12.79 0.68
N CYS A 241 8.63 11.59 1.12
CA CYS A 241 8.81 11.26 2.52
C CYS A 241 10.14 10.53 2.72
N ARG A 242 10.59 10.52 3.98
CA ARG A 242 11.73 9.73 4.44
C ARG A 242 11.30 8.83 5.59
N ARG A 243 11.78 7.60 5.63
CA ARG A 243 11.67 6.77 6.83
C ARG A 243 12.41 7.48 7.97
N ALA A 244 11.67 7.98 8.96
CA ALA A 244 12.27 8.60 10.13
C ALA A 244 13.23 7.61 10.81
N GLY A 245 14.42 8.09 11.14
CA GLY A 245 15.36 7.35 11.97
C GLY A 245 14.77 7.03 13.33
N LYS A 246 15.33 6.05 14.02
CA LYS A 246 15.03 5.86 15.44
C LYS A 246 15.56 7.03 16.24
#